data_1602ee9bc4bfe270b5f69031cca737c5
#
_entry.id   1602ee9bc4bfe270b5f69031cca737c5
#
_cell.length_a   1.000
_cell.length_b   1.000
_cell.length_c   1.000
_cell.angle_alpha   90.00
_cell.angle_beta   90.00
_cell.angle_gamma   90.00
#
_symmetry.space_group_name_H-M   'P 1'
#
loop_
_entity.id
_entity.type
_entity.pdbx_description
1 polymer ?
#
loop_
_entity_poly.entity_id
_entity_poly.type
_entity_poly.pdbx_seq_one_letter_code
_entity_poly.pdbx_strand_id
1 'polypeptide(L)'
;WIRCVYVTPDDSQQQFGYQRSPQIQEIEVRSLGVIGSASECVRIEQELLGISDGKAGQTFALSRQPILQRQPNERIEIRLPHTDQPEPWQEVSNFGDSAADSRHYLIDSINGTVQFGPLIREPDQLQKQTQERSQLQSWGRPMRIRRAVPLSGHESTIPAVLESVDRQAERQYGKVPPKGAEVYITGYRVGGGSRGNVQAGQLKVLKSSIPYVRQVTNYAAAEGGLNAEALEQAMIRVPALLRTRETALTPEDFEKTAKDFSVKTEKDFGEKPVVYRAHCITASHLTLPGGVRLLVIPELPQNVLQELGQVGLHPDQLLLKGEFPKKALQEHLDLHKSLGIRVTTEPPEYVGIQVHVEIYPQAQYHSANERALIAHKLRAQLYRFLNPVTGGREAKGWPLGRSVQSADIVALLQKVPEVHSVGQVQLFKWQPYRHRQEVGWMQVPTPMNKVDIGAIALPTSWATSGATSGATAEATPDEPSSDHEIVFLEL
;
A
#
# COMPACT_ATOMS: atom_id res chain seq x y z
N TRP A 1 7.85 -27.55 19.24
CA TRP A 1 8.35 -28.21 20.43
C TRP A 1 7.66 -27.63 21.67
N ILE A 2 7.04 -28.46 22.49
CA ILE A 2 6.48 -28.08 23.80
C ILE A 2 7.51 -28.46 24.84
N ARG A 3 7.88 -27.53 25.71
CA ARG A 3 8.78 -27.76 26.83
C ARG A 3 8.04 -27.47 28.13
N CYS A 4 7.93 -28.48 28.97
CA CYS A 4 7.47 -28.30 30.35
C CYS A 4 8.65 -27.89 31.21
N VAL A 5 8.55 -26.76 31.88
CA VAL A 5 9.58 -26.27 32.80
C VAL A 5 8.98 -26.20 34.20
N TYR A 6 9.69 -26.80 35.16
CA TYR A 6 9.36 -26.61 36.56
C TYR A 6 9.70 -25.16 36.96
N VAL A 7 8.69 -24.44 37.43
CA VAL A 7 8.88 -23.11 37.98
C VAL A 7 9.02 -23.26 39.51
N THR A 8 10.16 -22.84 40.06
CA THR A 8 10.35 -22.79 41.53
C THR A 8 9.35 -21.82 42.12
N PRO A 9 8.61 -22.21 43.17
CA PRO A 9 7.65 -21.31 43.80
C PRO A 9 8.36 -20.07 44.33
N ASP A 10 7.75 -18.91 44.09
CA ASP A 10 8.18 -17.68 44.68
C ASP A 10 7.64 -17.58 46.11
N ASP A 11 8.52 -17.33 47.10
CA ASP A 11 8.16 -17.23 48.50
C ASP A 11 7.10 -16.15 48.80
N SER A 12 6.93 -15.17 47.87
CA SER A 12 5.94 -14.12 47.97
C SER A 12 4.48 -14.54 47.70
N GLN A 13 4.26 -15.73 47.08
CA GLN A 13 2.92 -16.17 46.65
C GLN A 13 2.34 -17.33 47.44
N GLN A 14 2.94 -17.76 48.56
CA GLN A 14 2.49 -18.89 49.36
C GLN A 14 2.23 -20.18 48.54
N GLN A 15 2.88 -20.37 47.41
CA GLN A 15 2.83 -21.61 46.66
C GLN A 15 3.78 -22.61 47.26
N PHE A 16 3.24 -23.69 47.83
CA PHE A 16 4.06 -24.78 48.34
C PHE A 16 4.67 -25.58 47.19
N GLY A 17 5.99 -25.78 47.23
CA GLY A 17 6.67 -26.64 46.26
C GLY A 17 6.17 -28.08 46.33
N TYR A 18 6.25 -28.79 45.23
CA TYR A 18 5.89 -30.19 45.17
C TYR A 18 6.88 -31.03 45.99
N GLN A 19 6.38 -31.87 46.90
CA GLN A 19 7.21 -32.85 47.61
C GLN A 19 7.65 -34.03 46.74
N ARG A 20 6.92 -34.27 45.63
CA ARG A 20 7.25 -35.27 44.60
C ARG A 20 6.90 -34.73 43.23
N SER A 21 7.76 -34.97 42.24
CA SER A 21 7.46 -34.64 40.86
C SER A 21 6.23 -35.41 40.37
N PRO A 22 5.25 -34.76 39.71
CA PRO A 22 4.13 -35.47 39.11
C PRO A 22 4.64 -36.36 37.97
N GLN A 23 4.13 -37.57 37.90
CA GLN A 23 4.36 -38.47 36.77
C GLN A 23 3.32 -38.15 35.70
N ILE A 24 3.77 -37.64 34.56
CA ILE A 24 2.92 -37.39 33.40
C ILE A 24 2.88 -38.68 32.59
N GLN A 25 1.70 -39.30 32.51
CA GLN A 25 1.53 -40.55 31.76
C GLN A 25 1.47 -40.29 30.24
N GLU A 26 0.83 -39.23 29.83
CA GLU A 26 0.66 -38.89 28.41
C GLU A 26 0.48 -37.40 28.24
N ILE A 27 1.06 -36.85 27.17
CA ILE A 27 0.81 -35.49 26.70
C ILE A 27 0.28 -35.60 25.28
N GLU A 28 -1.02 -35.32 25.10
CA GLU A 28 -1.65 -35.30 23.79
C GLU A 28 -1.75 -33.86 23.28
N VAL A 29 -1.22 -33.60 22.09
CA VAL A 29 -1.32 -32.32 21.42
C VAL A 29 -2.34 -32.42 20.28
N ARG A 30 -3.43 -31.65 20.38
CA ARG A 30 -4.46 -31.61 19.35
C ARG A 30 -4.47 -30.23 18.69
N SER A 31 -4.43 -30.22 17.36
CA SER A 31 -4.64 -29.00 16.60
C SER A 31 -6.10 -28.58 16.70
N LEU A 32 -6.35 -27.34 17.15
CA LEU A 32 -7.70 -26.78 17.22
C LEU A 32 -8.14 -26.14 15.90
N GLY A 33 -7.19 -25.83 15.02
CA GLY A 33 -7.50 -25.22 13.73
C GLY A 33 -6.28 -24.59 13.06
N VAL A 34 -6.52 -24.07 11.87
CA VAL A 34 -5.55 -23.33 11.05
C VAL A 34 -6.21 -22.06 10.55
N ILE A 35 -5.47 -20.97 10.53
CA ILE A 35 -5.90 -19.71 9.93
C ILE A 35 -5.27 -19.61 8.54
N GLY A 36 -6.08 -19.45 7.53
CA GLY A 36 -5.67 -19.22 6.15
C GLY A 36 -6.21 -17.90 5.62
N SER A 37 -5.44 -17.22 4.78
CA SER A 37 -5.94 -16.07 4.03
C SER A 37 -6.80 -16.54 2.86
N ALA A 38 -7.92 -15.86 2.65
CA ALA A 38 -8.82 -16.12 1.53
C ALA A 38 -9.27 -14.80 0.89
N SER A 39 -9.42 -14.80 -0.42
CA SER A 39 -9.97 -13.68 -1.17
C SER A 39 -11.15 -14.16 -2.04
N GLU A 40 -12.14 -13.28 -2.21
CA GLU A 40 -13.27 -13.59 -3.10
C GLU A 40 -12.80 -13.56 -4.54
N CYS A 41 -12.77 -14.73 -5.17
CA CYS A 41 -12.51 -14.85 -6.60
C CYS A 41 -12.94 -16.22 -7.14
N VAL A 42 -13.17 -16.29 -8.45
CA VAL A 42 -13.31 -17.52 -9.20
C VAL A 42 -12.09 -17.64 -10.11
N ARG A 43 -11.32 -18.71 -9.95
CA ARG A 43 -10.18 -18.99 -10.82
C ARG A 43 -10.68 -19.66 -12.10
N ILE A 44 -10.25 -19.13 -13.23
CA ILE A 44 -10.40 -19.72 -14.54
C ILE A 44 -9.04 -20.30 -14.93
N GLU A 45 -9.06 -21.56 -15.33
CA GLU A 45 -7.86 -22.24 -15.80
C GLU A 45 -7.51 -21.79 -17.23
N GLN A 46 -6.55 -22.44 -17.84
CA GLN A 46 -6.05 -22.11 -19.16
C GLN A 46 -7.19 -21.93 -20.18
N GLU A 47 -7.15 -20.81 -20.91
CA GLU A 47 -8.12 -20.46 -21.94
C GLU A 47 -7.41 -20.10 -23.25
N LEU A 48 -7.92 -20.65 -24.37
CA LEU A 48 -7.50 -20.22 -25.69
C LEU A 48 -8.26 -18.94 -26.07
N LEU A 49 -7.56 -17.86 -26.26
CA LEU A 49 -8.16 -16.58 -26.64
C LEU A 49 -8.41 -16.46 -28.15
N GLY A 50 -7.58 -17.12 -28.95
CA GLY A 50 -7.73 -17.14 -30.40
C GLY A 50 -6.42 -17.41 -31.12
N ILE A 51 -6.48 -17.26 -32.44
CA ILE A 51 -5.33 -17.45 -33.33
C ILE A 51 -4.92 -16.11 -33.91
N SER A 52 -3.64 -15.81 -33.88
CA SER A 52 -3.07 -14.56 -34.41
C SER A 52 -3.19 -14.47 -35.93
N ASP A 53 -3.62 -13.32 -36.43
CA ASP A 53 -3.63 -13.01 -37.88
C ASP A 53 -2.30 -12.41 -38.36
N GLY A 54 -1.36 -12.15 -37.44
CA GLY A 54 -0.04 -11.56 -37.72
C GLY A 54 -0.03 -10.05 -37.92
N LYS A 55 -1.17 -9.36 -37.67
CA LYS A 55 -1.23 -7.90 -37.80
C LYS A 55 -0.91 -7.23 -36.48
N ALA A 56 -0.38 -6.01 -36.55
CA ALA A 56 -0.12 -5.20 -35.38
C ALA A 56 -1.43 -4.72 -34.71
N GLY A 57 -1.43 -4.59 -33.38
CA GLY A 57 -2.55 -4.07 -32.60
C GLY A 57 -3.74 -5.03 -32.44
N GLN A 58 -3.51 -6.35 -32.62
CA GLN A 58 -4.57 -7.35 -32.41
C GLN A 58 -5.09 -7.30 -30.97
N THR A 59 -6.40 -7.52 -30.83
CA THR A 59 -7.07 -7.62 -29.54
C THR A 59 -7.79 -8.94 -29.41
N PHE A 60 -7.73 -9.57 -28.24
CA PHE A 60 -8.44 -10.78 -27.89
C PHE A 60 -9.29 -10.55 -26.66
N ALA A 61 -10.46 -11.13 -26.59
CA ALA A 61 -11.36 -11.01 -25.45
C ALA A 61 -11.27 -12.25 -24.55
N LEU A 62 -11.27 -12.04 -23.26
CA LEU A 62 -11.41 -13.07 -22.23
C LEU A 62 -12.89 -13.43 -22.07
N SER A 63 -13.18 -14.68 -21.75
CA SER A 63 -14.58 -15.17 -21.62
C SER A 63 -15.31 -14.56 -20.42
N ARG A 64 -14.58 -14.09 -19.42
CA ARG A 64 -15.16 -13.49 -18.21
C ARG A 64 -14.42 -12.22 -17.79
N GLN A 65 -15.19 -11.26 -17.27
CA GLN A 65 -14.73 -9.97 -16.80
C GLN A 65 -15.61 -9.50 -15.61
N PRO A 66 -15.16 -8.54 -14.78
CA PRO A 66 -13.81 -7.97 -14.72
C PRO A 66 -12.81 -8.97 -14.14
N ILE A 67 -11.54 -8.79 -14.48
CA ILE A 67 -10.45 -9.65 -14.00
C ILE A 67 -9.64 -8.97 -12.89
N LEU A 68 -9.22 -9.77 -11.92
CA LEU A 68 -8.39 -9.32 -10.81
C LEU A 68 -6.93 -9.13 -11.27
N GLN A 69 -6.15 -8.41 -10.45
CA GLN A 69 -4.71 -8.28 -10.67
C GLN A 69 -4.07 -9.66 -10.80
N ARG A 70 -3.24 -9.84 -11.85
CA ARG A 70 -2.63 -11.14 -12.19
C ARG A 70 -1.57 -11.52 -11.17
N GLN A 71 -1.48 -12.83 -10.93
CA GLN A 71 -0.36 -13.44 -10.21
C GLN A 71 0.78 -13.77 -11.19
N PRO A 72 2.02 -14.01 -10.71
CA PRO A 72 3.17 -14.29 -11.59
C PRO A 72 2.98 -15.48 -12.53
N ASN A 73 2.12 -16.42 -12.18
CA ASN A 73 1.76 -17.59 -12.99
C ASN A 73 0.56 -17.35 -13.92
N GLU A 74 -0.09 -16.19 -13.86
CA GLU A 74 -1.22 -15.79 -14.70
C GLU A 74 -0.71 -14.89 -15.82
N ARG A 75 -0.33 -15.47 -16.95
CA ARG A 75 0.33 -14.75 -18.05
C ARG A 75 -0.17 -15.23 -19.41
N ILE A 76 0.08 -14.45 -20.44
CA ILE A 76 -0.14 -14.84 -21.82
C ILE A 76 1.02 -15.71 -22.32
N GLU A 77 0.67 -16.80 -22.96
CA GLU A 77 1.61 -17.69 -23.65
C GLU A 77 1.18 -17.85 -25.10
N ILE A 78 2.16 -17.83 -26.01
CA ILE A 78 1.93 -17.98 -27.43
C ILE A 78 2.56 -19.28 -27.91
N ARG A 79 1.76 -20.13 -28.53
CA ARG A 79 2.21 -21.37 -29.16
C ARG A 79 2.34 -21.17 -30.66
N LEU A 80 3.54 -21.44 -31.15
CA LEU A 80 3.80 -21.40 -32.59
C LEU A 80 3.34 -22.69 -33.27
N PRO A 81 2.85 -22.65 -34.53
CA PRO A 81 2.32 -23.79 -35.22
C PRO A 81 3.29 -24.99 -35.37
N HIS A 82 4.57 -24.79 -35.16
CA HIS A 82 5.61 -25.80 -35.38
C HIS A 82 6.46 -26.06 -34.15
N THR A 83 6.07 -25.52 -32.96
CA THR A 83 6.87 -25.63 -31.73
C THR A 83 5.94 -25.90 -30.56
N ASP A 84 6.13 -27.04 -29.88
CA ASP A 84 5.33 -27.40 -28.70
C ASP A 84 5.66 -26.57 -27.46
N GLN A 85 6.72 -25.78 -27.47
CA GLN A 85 7.07 -24.96 -26.33
C GLN A 85 6.34 -23.61 -26.38
N PRO A 86 5.52 -23.29 -25.35
CA PRO A 86 4.86 -22.00 -25.27
C PRO A 86 5.88 -20.89 -24.96
N GLU A 87 5.81 -19.81 -25.70
CA GLU A 87 6.59 -18.60 -25.42
C GLU A 87 5.84 -17.71 -24.42
N PRO A 88 6.40 -17.45 -23.22
CA PRO A 88 5.80 -16.53 -22.27
C PRO A 88 5.98 -15.06 -22.70
N TRP A 89 4.92 -14.28 -22.53
CA TRP A 89 4.91 -12.84 -22.78
C TRP A 89 4.70 -12.09 -21.48
N GLN A 90 5.16 -10.83 -21.45
CA GLN A 90 5.13 -9.97 -20.29
C GLN A 90 4.02 -8.92 -20.40
N GLU A 91 3.23 -8.77 -19.32
CA GLU A 91 2.26 -7.70 -19.19
C GLU A 91 2.96 -6.36 -18.96
N VAL A 92 2.50 -5.32 -19.65
CA VAL A 92 2.96 -3.94 -19.48
C VAL A 92 1.75 -3.02 -19.27
N SER A 93 1.96 -1.91 -18.56
CA SER A 93 0.92 -0.91 -18.36
C SER A 93 0.69 -0.03 -19.60
N ASN A 94 1.71 0.11 -20.44
CA ASN A 94 1.66 0.82 -21.72
C ASN A 94 2.79 0.32 -22.63
N PHE A 95 2.68 0.60 -23.92
CA PHE A 95 3.71 0.20 -24.90
C PHE A 95 4.80 1.25 -25.13
N GLY A 96 4.79 2.40 -24.44
CA GLY A 96 5.71 3.51 -24.70
C GLY A 96 7.19 3.14 -24.71
N ASP A 97 7.61 2.26 -23.79
CA ASP A 97 8.99 1.80 -23.64
C ASP A 97 9.26 0.46 -24.33
N SER A 98 8.31 -0.07 -25.10
CA SER A 98 8.43 -1.37 -25.75
C SER A 98 9.22 -1.28 -27.06
N ALA A 99 10.30 -2.02 -27.17
CA ALA A 99 11.01 -2.20 -28.45
C ALA A 99 10.20 -3.13 -29.37
N ALA A 100 10.45 -3.05 -30.68
CA ALA A 100 9.71 -3.79 -31.71
C ALA A 100 9.78 -5.33 -31.55
N ASP A 101 10.79 -5.84 -30.88
CA ASP A 101 11.02 -7.27 -30.60
C ASP A 101 10.59 -7.71 -29.21
N SER A 102 10.18 -6.77 -28.35
CA SER A 102 9.77 -7.05 -26.97
C SER A 102 8.45 -7.82 -26.94
N ARG A 103 8.42 -8.94 -26.22
CA ARG A 103 7.23 -9.80 -26.05
C ARG A 103 6.31 -9.22 -25.00
N HIS A 104 5.69 -8.08 -25.31
CA HIS A 104 4.81 -7.35 -24.42
C HIS A 104 3.36 -7.42 -24.86
N TYR A 105 2.47 -7.43 -23.90
CA TYR A 105 1.03 -7.29 -24.10
C TYR A 105 0.42 -6.39 -23.02
N LEU A 106 -0.75 -5.85 -23.29
CA LEU A 106 -1.54 -5.05 -22.36
C LEU A 106 -2.86 -5.76 -22.09
N ILE A 107 -3.31 -5.75 -20.83
CA ILE A 107 -4.63 -6.25 -20.46
C ILE A 107 -5.48 -5.11 -19.89
N ASP A 108 -6.65 -4.92 -20.48
CA ASP A 108 -7.73 -4.15 -19.85
C ASP A 108 -8.51 -5.07 -18.91
N SER A 109 -8.30 -4.86 -17.60
CA SER A 109 -8.90 -5.67 -16.55
C SER A 109 -10.41 -5.48 -16.41
N ILE A 110 -10.95 -4.34 -16.84
CA ILE A 110 -12.38 -4.03 -16.74
C ILE A 110 -13.14 -4.70 -17.90
N ASN A 111 -12.63 -4.50 -19.13
CA ASN A 111 -13.27 -5.03 -20.33
C ASN A 111 -12.81 -6.46 -20.69
N GLY A 112 -11.83 -7.00 -19.97
CA GLY A 112 -11.30 -8.34 -20.22
C GLY A 112 -10.67 -8.49 -21.61
N THR A 113 -9.96 -7.46 -22.10
CA THR A 113 -9.33 -7.48 -23.42
C THR A 113 -7.81 -7.50 -23.32
N VAL A 114 -7.19 -8.35 -24.13
CA VAL A 114 -5.73 -8.45 -24.29
C VAL A 114 -5.35 -7.80 -25.61
N GLN A 115 -4.44 -6.84 -25.57
CA GLN A 115 -3.94 -6.13 -26.74
C GLN A 115 -2.44 -6.41 -26.95
N PHE A 116 -2.07 -6.64 -28.20
CA PHE A 116 -0.68 -6.79 -28.62
C PHE A 116 -0.13 -5.54 -29.28
N GLY A 117 1.17 -5.50 -29.46
CA GLY A 117 1.95 -4.38 -29.93
C GLY A 117 1.34 -3.64 -31.12
N PRO A 118 0.99 -2.36 -30.99
CA PRO A 118 0.44 -1.57 -32.08
C PRO A 118 1.53 -1.03 -33.01
N LEU A 119 1.18 -0.75 -34.24
CA LEU A 119 1.97 0.02 -35.19
C LEU A 119 1.44 1.46 -35.21
N ILE A 120 2.25 2.42 -34.78
CA ILE A 120 1.83 3.80 -34.59
C ILE A 120 2.70 4.74 -35.44
N ARG A 121 2.06 5.76 -36.03
CA ARG A 121 2.76 6.87 -36.66
C ARG A 121 3.14 7.90 -35.61
N GLU A 122 4.43 8.14 -35.45
CA GLU A 122 4.92 9.10 -34.44
C GLU A 122 4.79 10.54 -34.93
N PRO A 123 4.20 11.45 -34.15
CA PRO A 123 4.02 12.85 -34.51
C PRO A 123 5.35 13.57 -34.81
N ASP A 124 6.40 13.27 -34.05
CA ASP A 124 7.72 13.88 -34.23
C ASP A 124 8.38 13.52 -35.56
N GLN A 125 8.17 12.31 -36.03
CA GLN A 125 8.65 11.87 -37.35
C GLN A 125 7.86 12.55 -38.46
N LEU A 126 6.56 12.70 -38.29
CA LEU A 126 5.72 13.46 -39.22
C LEU A 126 6.13 14.94 -39.28
N GLN A 127 6.44 15.54 -38.14
CA GLN A 127 6.94 16.92 -38.09
C GLN A 127 8.28 17.07 -38.81
N LYS A 128 9.24 16.18 -38.56
CA LYS A 128 10.55 16.17 -39.27
C LYS A 128 10.38 16.02 -40.77
N GLN A 129 9.56 15.08 -41.21
CA GLN A 129 9.26 14.92 -42.65
C GLN A 129 8.61 16.15 -43.28
N THR A 130 7.69 16.81 -42.55
CA THR A 130 7.05 18.03 -43.01
C THR A 130 8.06 19.16 -43.10
N GLN A 131 8.98 19.31 -42.16
CA GLN A 131 10.06 20.28 -42.17
C GLN A 131 11.03 20.03 -43.32
N GLU A 132 11.46 18.77 -43.52
CA GLU A 132 12.33 18.41 -44.65
C GLU A 132 11.67 18.67 -45.99
N ARG A 133 10.38 18.35 -46.15
CA ARG A 133 9.61 18.70 -47.36
C ARG A 133 9.51 20.21 -47.58
N SER A 134 9.31 20.98 -46.53
CA SER A 134 9.24 22.44 -46.62
C SER A 134 10.60 23.05 -46.95
N GLN A 135 11.71 22.52 -46.42
CA GLN A 135 13.07 22.92 -46.77
C GLN A 135 13.41 22.62 -48.23
N LEU A 136 13.04 21.43 -48.71
CA LEU A 136 13.23 21.06 -50.12
C LEU A 136 12.43 21.96 -51.07
N GLN A 137 11.25 22.42 -50.67
CA GLN A 137 10.46 23.40 -51.41
C GLN A 137 11.05 24.82 -51.38
N SER A 138 11.67 25.22 -50.26
CA SER A 138 12.30 26.54 -50.12
C SER A 138 13.59 26.70 -50.92
N TRP A 139 14.25 25.60 -51.33
CA TRP A 139 15.45 25.66 -52.14
C TRP A 139 15.19 25.89 -53.63
N GLY A 140 14.06 26.47 -54.02
CA GLY A 140 13.81 27.09 -55.29
C GLY A 140 13.91 26.20 -56.54
N ARG A 141 13.96 24.89 -56.39
CA ARG A 141 13.70 23.96 -57.51
C ARG A 141 12.22 23.67 -57.52
N PRO A 142 11.42 24.23 -58.47
CA PRO A 142 10.08 23.76 -58.66
C PRO A 142 10.19 22.27 -58.96
N MET A 143 9.75 21.44 -58.03
CA MET A 143 9.46 20.05 -58.35
C MET A 143 8.34 20.11 -59.39
N ARG A 144 8.73 20.14 -60.67
CA ARG A 144 7.82 19.92 -61.76
C ARG A 144 7.24 18.52 -61.49
N ILE A 145 6.08 18.53 -60.82
CA ILE A 145 5.18 17.41 -60.95
C ILE A 145 4.95 17.36 -62.47
N ARG A 146 5.70 16.55 -63.15
CA ARG A 146 5.34 16.11 -64.48
C ARG A 146 4.02 15.41 -64.25
N ARG A 147 2.94 16.11 -64.47
CA ARG A 147 1.68 15.50 -64.79
C ARG A 147 2.05 14.51 -65.92
N ALA A 148 2.19 13.27 -65.58
CA ALA A 148 2.24 12.21 -66.58
C ALA A 148 0.96 12.34 -67.37
N VAL A 149 1.08 12.87 -68.56
CA VAL A 149 0.05 12.73 -69.57
C VAL A 149 -0.13 11.23 -69.72
N PRO A 150 -1.32 10.69 -69.59
CA PRO A 150 -1.57 9.27 -69.76
C PRO A 150 -1.39 8.94 -71.22
N LEU A 151 -0.17 8.55 -71.57
CA LEU A 151 0.05 7.78 -72.79
C LEU A 151 -0.19 6.35 -72.38
N SER A 152 -1.35 5.87 -72.85
CA SER A 152 -1.75 4.47 -72.96
C SER A 152 -0.78 3.41 -72.40
N GLY A 153 -1.16 2.71 -71.37
CA GLY A 153 -0.82 1.29 -71.24
C GLY A 153 0.39 0.91 -70.40
N HIS A 154 0.85 1.78 -69.48
CA HIS A 154 1.84 1.33 -68.48
C HIS A 154 1.41 1.76 -67.08
N GLU A 155 1.35 0.75 -66.20
CA GLU A 155 1.17 0.87 -64.76
C GLU A 155 2.01 2.07 -64.22
N SER A 156 1.36 2.98 -63.58
CA SER A 156 2.01 4.08 -62.86
C SER A 156 2.76 3.50 -61.71
N THR A 157 4.05 3.18 -61.93
CA THR A 157 4.97 2.86 -60.84
C THR A 157 5.08 4.13 -59.97
N ILE A 158 4.37 4.18 -58.89
CA ILE A 158 4.61 5.16 -57.82
C ILE A 158 6.08 4.94 -57.41
N PRO A 159 6.96 5.98 -57.45
CA PRO A 159 8.36 5.76 -57.15
C PRO A 159 8.49 5.08 -55.79
N ALA A 160 9.24 4.02 -55.72
CA ALA A 160 9.52 3.25 -54.51
C ALA A 160 10.05 4.10 -53.34
N VAL A 161 10.55 5.32 -53.65
CA VAL A 161 10.96 6.36 -52.69
C VAL A 161 9.81 6.89 -51.85
N LEU A 162 8.57 6.97 -52.38
CA LEU A 162 7.42 7.45 -51.61
C LEU A 162 6.90 6.34 -50.64
N GLU A 163 6.95 5.10 -51.06
CA GLU A 163 6.60 3.97 -50.15
C GLU A 163 7.61 3.78 -49.03
N SER A 164 8.90 4.01 -49.27
CA SER A 164 9.93 3.91 -48.25
C SER A 164 9.87 5.03 -47.20
N VAL A 165 9.46 6.24 -47.62
CA VAL A 165 9.32 7.39 -46.72
C VAL A 165 8.10 7.23 -45.79
N ASP A 166 7.01 6.67 -46.30
CA ASP A 166 5.82 6.43 -45.46
C ASP A 166 6.04 5.31 -44.42
N ARG A 167 6.83 4.29 -44.76
CA ARG A 167 7.19 3.20 -43.82
C ARG A 167 8.12 3.67 -42.70
N GLN A 168 8.96 4.68 -42.91
CA GLN A 168 9.85 5.23 -41.88
C GLN A 168 9.14 6.05 -40.82
N ALA A 169 7.89 6.47 -41.06
CA ALA A 169 7.07 7.22 -40.11
C ALA A 169 6.30 6.31 -39.14
N GLU A 170 6.33 5.00 -39.36
CA GLU A 170 5.63 4.03 -38.54
C GLU A 170 6.60 3.33 -37.60
N ARG A 171 6.27 3.28 -36.31
CA ARG A 171 7.04 2.55 -35.30
C ARG A 171 6.19 1.45 -34.70
N GLN A 172 6.79 0.25 -34.67
CA GLN A 172 6.19 -0.90 -33.99
C GLN A 172 6.54 -0.86 -32.52
N TYR A 173 5.52 -0.88 -31.65
CA TYR A 173 5.67 -0.94 -30.21
C TYR A 173 5.32 -2.33 -29.69
N GLY A 174 6.34 -3.10 -29.34
CA GLY A 174 6.20 -4.50 -28.94
C GLY A 174 6.07 -5.46 -30.13
N LYS A 175 6.41 -6.70 -29.87
CA LYS A 175 6.36 -7.78 -30.86
C LYS A 175 4.91 -8.11 -31.23
N VAL A 176 4.68 -8.47 -32.48
CA VAL A 176 3.39 -9.00 -32.95
C VAL A 176 3.44 -10.52 -32.93
N PRO A 177 2.43 -11.21 -32.38
CA PRO A 177 2.35 -12.66 -32.48
C PRO A 177 2.34 -13.11 -33.95
N PRO A 178 3.14 -14.11 -34.34
CA PRO A 178 3.18 -14.58 -35.72
C PRO A 178 1.82 -15.08 -36.19
N LYS A 179 1.57 -14.97 -37.50
CA LYS A 179 0.35 -15.47 -38.09
C LYS A 179 0.19 -16.98 -37.86
N GLY A 180 -0.99 -17.39 -37.42
CA GLY A 180 -1.29 -18.79 -37.11
C GLY A 180 -0.86 -19.24 -35.72
N ALA A 181 -0.24 -18.38 -34.92
CA ALA A 181 0.11 -18.70 -33.55
C ALA A 181 -1.14 -18.68 -32.66
N GLU A 182 -1.25 -19.62 -31.75
CA GLU A 182 -2.34 -19.72 -30.76
C GLU A 182 -1.98 -18.87 -29.53
N VAL A 183 -2.92 -18.04 -29.10
CA VAL A 183 -2.79 -17.16 -27.96
C VAL A 183 -3.55 -17.75 -26.80
N TYR A 184 -2.85 -18.12 -25.72
CA TYR A 184 -3.40 -18.68 -24.49
C TYR A 184 -3.16 -17.75 -23.32
N ILE A 185 -4.10 -17.75 -22.38
CA ILE A 185 -3.83 -17.30 -21.02
C ILE A 185 -3.69 -18.53 -20.11
N THR A 186 -2.65 -18.57 -19.27
CA THR A 186 -2.39 -19.72 -18.39
C THR A 186 -3.43 -19.87 -17.29
N GLY A 187 -4.12 -18.81 -16.99
CA GLY A 187 -5.20 -18.71 -16.02
C GLY A 187 -5.39 -17.29 -15.57
N TYR A 188 -6.54 -17.00 -14.98
CA TYR A 188 -6.85 -15.69 -14.40
C TYR A 188 -7.98 -15.82 -13.39
N ARG A 189 -8.16 -14.78 -12.58
CA ARG A 189 -9.20 -14.74 -11.56
C ARG A 189 -10.19 -13.64 -11.86
N VAL A 190 -11.46 -13.96 -11.67
CA VAL A 190 -12.58 -13.02 -11.79
C VAL A 190 -13.29 -12.92 -10.45
N GLY A 191 -13.83 -11.76 -10.13
CA GLY A 191 -14.51 -11.50 -8.86
C GLY A 191 -14.02 -10.20 -8.24
N GLY A 192 -13.99 -10.16 -6.92
CA GLY A 192 -13.64 -8.94 -6.19
C GLY A 192 -14.81 -7.95 -6.11
N GLY A 193 -14.47 -6.70 -5.81
CA GLY A 193 -15.45 -5.66 -5.58
C GLY A 193 -16.05 -5.69 -4.18
N SER A 194 -16.97 -4.75 -3.92
CA SER A 194 -17.62 -4.61 -2.61
C SER A 194 -18.46 -5.83 -2.19
N ARG A 195 -18.82 -6.70 -3.12
CA ARG A 195 -19.56 -7.94 -2.83
C ARG A 195 -18.78 -8.93 -1.99
N GLY A 196 -17.44 -8.89 -2.07
CA GLY A 196 -16.55 -9.70 -1.25
C GLY A 196 -16.47 -9.29 0.22
N ASN A 197 -16.93 -8.09 0.57
CA ASN A 197 -16.91 -7.57 1.94
C ASN A 197 -18.05 -8.17 2.78
N VAL A 198 -17.88 -9.43 3.17
CA VAL A 198 -18.86 -10.16 3.97
C VAL A 198 -18.62 -9.96 5.47
N GLN A 199 -19.69 -9.97 6.26
CA GLN A 199 -19.62 -9.84 7.71
C GLN A 199 -18.95 -11.04 8.36
N ALA A 200 -18.47 -10.86 9.60
CA ALA A 200 -17.93 -11.95 10.40
C ALA A 200 -18.93 -13.10 10.53
N GLY A 201 -18.44 -14.33 10.48
CA GLY A 201 -19.24 -15.53 10.64
C GLY A 201 -20.14 -15.90 9.45
N GLN A 202 -20.02 -15.25 8.30
CA GLN A 202 -20.81 -15.61 7.11
C GLN A 202 -20.21 -16.72 6.26
N LEU A 203 -18.88 -16.88 6.27
CA LEU A 203 -18.20 -17.95 5.53
C LEU A 203 -18.29 -19.26 6.33
N LYS A 204 -19.22 -20.13 5.95
CA LYS A 204 -19.52 -21.37 6.73
C LYS A 204 -19.41 -22.64 5.90
N VAL A 205 -19.30 -22.54 4.57
CA VAL A 205 -19.38 -23.68 3.66
C VAL A 205 -18.07 -23.88 2.92
N LEU A 206 -17.54 -25.09 3.00
CA LEU A 206 -16.43 -25.55 2.16
C LEU A 206 -17.01 -26.11 0.86
N LYS A 207 -16.57 -25.61 -0.30
CA LYS A 207 -16.98 -26.14 -1.61
C LYS A 207 -16.37 -27.53 -1.90
N SER A 208 -15.19 -27.79 -1.36
CA SER A 208 -14.51 -29.08 -1.45
C SER A 208 -14.21 -29.61 -0.07
N SER A 209 -14.30 -30.92 0.11
CA SER A 209 -13.91 -31.57 1.35
C SER A 209 -12.41 -31.50 1.54
N ILE A 210 -11.98 -30.93 2.65
CA ILE A 210 -10.57 -30.91 3.05
C ILE A 210 -10.40 -31.88 4.21
N PRO A 211 -9.48 -32.88 4.11
CA PRO A 211 -9.24 -33.81 5.19
C PRO A 211 -8.96 -33.10 6.51
N TYR A 212 -9.56 -33.60 7.59
CA TYR A 212 -9.42 -33.08 8.96
C TYR A 212 -10.00 -31.69 9.22
N VAL A 213 -10.66 -31.04 8.24
CA VAL A 213 -11.37 -29.75 8.44
C VAL A 213 -12.87 -30.02 8.58
N ARG A 214 -13.40 -29.81 9.79
CA ARG A 214 -14.83 -30.03 10.09
C ARG A 214 -15.70 -28.85 9.70
N GLN A 215 -15.23 -27.64 9.93
CA GLN A 215 -15.95 -26.41 9.64
C GLN A 215 -14.97 -25.28 9.36
N VAL A 216 -15.48 -24.26 8.67
CA VAL A 216 -14.76 -23.01 8.37
C VAL A 216 -15.60 -21.83 8.83
N THR A 217 -14.95 -20.77 9.29
CA THR A 217 -15.61 -19.50 9.58
C THR A 217 -14.60 -18.35 9.46
N ASN A 218 -15.09 -17.15 9.14
CA ASN A 218 -14.32 -15.92 9.25
C ASN A 218 -14.64 -15.23 10.58
N TYR A 219 -13.65 -15.03 11.43
CA TYR A 219 -13.81 -14.37 12.72
C TYR A 219 -13.92 -12.85 12.61
N ALA A 220 -13.34 -12.29 11.57
CA ALA A 220 -13.45 -10.86 11.22
C ALA A 220 -14.26 -10.67 9.93
N ALA A 221 -14.83 -9.49 9.75
CA ALA A 221 -15.41 -9.11 8.46
C ALA A 221 -14.33 -9.10 7.38
N ALA A 222 -14.71 -9.47 6.15
CA ALA A 222 -13.85 -9.31 5.00
C ALA A 222 -13.83 -7.84 4.56
N GLU A 223 -12.65 -7.32 4.28
CA GLU A 223 -12.41 -5.91 3.96
C GLU A 223 -11.57 -5.79 2.68
N GLY A 224 -11.49 -4.59 2.09
CA GLY A 224 -10.63 -4.30 0.94
C GLY A 224 -11.28 -4.53 -0.42
N GLY A 225 -12.52 -5.02 -0.47
CA GLY A 225 -13.25 -5.13 -1.74
C GLY A 225 -13.71 -3.75 -2.23
N LEU A 226 -13.20 -3.30 -3.38
CA LEU A 226 -13.56 -2.04 -4.04
C LEU A 226 -14.11 -2.34 -5.44
N ASN A 227 -15.18 -1.65 -5.81
CA ASN A 227 -15.68 -1.68 -7.18
C ASN A 227 -14.78 -0.83 -8.10
N ALA A 228 -14.83 -1.09 -9.41
CA ALA A 228 -14.20 -0.22 -10.39
C ALA A 228 -14.72 1.22 -10.28
N GLU A 229 -13.86 2.18 -10.55
CA GLU A 229 -14.22 3.61 -10.53
C GLU A 229 -15.37 3.90 -11.52
N ALA A 230 -16.43 4.52 -11.03
CA ALA A 230 -17.53 4.93 -11.87
C ALA A 230 -17.13 6.14 -12.74
N LEU A 231 -17.79 6.30 -13.89
CA LEU A 231 -17.53 7.39 -14.83
C LEU A 231 -17.67 8.78 -14.16
N GLU A 232 -18.66 8.95 -13.29
CA GLU A 232 -18.90 10.18 -12.56
C GLU A 232 -17.73 10.53 -11.62
N GLN A 233 -17.13 9.54 -10.98
CA GLN A 233 -15.95 9.72 -10.14
C GLN A 233 -14.73 10.08 -10.98
N ALA A 234 -14.54 9.43 -12.12
CA ALA A 234 -13.48 9.76 -13.07
C ALA A 234 -13.63 11.17 -13.62
N MET A 235 -14.85 11.63 -13.93
CA MET A 235 -15.13 13.00 -14.37
C MET A 235 -14.76 14.06 -13.34
N ILE A 236 -14.82 13.75 -12.07
CA ILE A 236 -14.37 14.66 -10.99
C ILE A 236 -12.84 14.63 -10.86
N ARG A 237 -12.23 13.43 -10.93
CA ARG A 237 -10.79 13.23 -10.71
C ARG A 237 -9.91 13.69 -11.88
N VAL A 238 -10.30 13.35 -13.12
CA VAL A 238 -9.49 13.59 -14.33
C VAL A 238 -9.18 15.06 -14.56
N PRO A 239 -10.11 16.02 -14.41
CA PRO A 239 -9.78 17.44 -14.56
C PRO A 239 -8.70 17.94 -13.61
N ALA A 240 -8.66 17.42 -12.38
CA ALA A 240 -7.62 17.77 -11.43
C ALA A 240 -6.25 17.23 -11.89
N LEU A 241 -6.19 16.00 -12.41
CA LEU A 241 -4.97 15.43 -12.97
C LEU A 241 -4.47 16.20 -14.19
N LEU A 242 -5.38 16.59 -15.10
CA LEU A 242 -5.02 17.35 -16.30
C LEU A 242 -4.54 18.77 -15.99
N ARG A 243 -5.05 19.39 -14.93
CA ARG A 243 -4.61 20.73 -14.51
C ARG A 243 -3.17 20.74 -14.00
N THR A 244 -2.80 19.75 -13.21
CA THR A 244 -1.45 19.67 -12.62
C THR A 244 -0.39 19.29 -13.64
N ARG A 245 -0.75 18.71 -14.79
CA ARG A 245 0.19 18.22 -15.82
C ARG A 245 1.38 17.45 -15.20
N GLU A 246 1.11 16.70 -14.14
CA GLU A 246 2.12 15.99 -13.35
C GLU A 246 3.15 16.92 -12.66
N THR A 247 2.89 18.23 -12.60
CA THR A 247 3.77 19.19 -11.94
C THR A 247 3.17 19.59 -10.59
N ALA A 248 3.94 19.42 -9.53
CA ALA A 248 3.54 19.84 -8.19
C ALA A 248 3.71 21.36 -8.05
N LEU A 249 2.60 22.06 -7.88
CA LEU A 249 2.54 23.52 -7.72
C LEU A 249 1.96 23.94 -6.37
N THR A 250 0.97 23.20 -5.87
CA THR A 250 0.32 23.46 -4.60
C THR A 250 0.84 22.51 -3.50
N PRO A 251 0.64 22.84 -2.22
CA PRO A 251 0.97 21.92 -1.13
C PRO A 251 0.35 20.53 -1.31
N GLU A 252 -0.90 20.48 -1.74
CA GLU A 252 -1.66 19.26 -1.98
C GLU A 252 -1.06 18.44 -3.13
N ASP A 253 -0.50 19.08 -4.15
CA ASP A 253 0.18 18.39 -5.26
C ASP A 253 1.45 17.70 -4.78
N PHE A 254 2.25 18.35 -3.94
CA PHE A 254 3.44 17.74 -3.33
C PHE A 254 3.09 16.56 -2.43
N GLU A 255 2.02 16.68 -1.61
CA GLU A 255 1.52 15.58 -0.78
C GLU A 255 1.08 14.40 -1.63
N LYS A 256 0.36 14.66 -2.71
CA LYS A 256 -0.12 13.64 -3.64
C LYS A 256 1.04 12.97 -4.37
N THR A 257 1.94 13.76 -4.97
CA THR A 257 3.12 13.23 -5.69
C THR A 257 3.98 12.34 -4.81
N ALA A 258 4.13 12.70 -3.53
CA ALA A 258 4.87 11.85 -2.59
C ALA A 258 4.13 10.54 -2.27
N LYS A 259 2.79 10.55 -2.14
CA LYS A 259 1.98 9.35 -1.89
C LYS A 259 1.91 8.42 -3.10
N ASP A 260 1.90 8.98 -4.30
CA ASP A 260 1.87 8.22 -5.56
C ASP A 260 3.23 7.56 -5.87
N PHE A 261 4.28 7.90 -5.10
CA PHE A 261 5.60 7.29 -5.24
C PHE A 261 5.59 5.84 -4.79
N SER A 262 5.95 4.96 -5.70
CA SER A 262 6.06 3.52 -5.48
C SER A 262 7.42 2.99 -5.94
N VAL A 263 7.88 1.90 -5.34
CA VAL A 263 9.13 1.24 -5.70
C VAL A 263 8.83 -0.18 -6.19
N LYS A 264 9.42 -0.53 -7.33
CA LYS A 264 9.36 -1.90 -7.86
C LYS A 264 10.21 -2.80 -6.97
N THR A 265 9.61 -3.82 -6.40
CA THR A 265 10.31 -4.80 -5.58
C THR A 265 10.64 -6.02 -6.43
N GLU A 266 11.91 -6.44 -6.47
CA GLU A 266 12.37 -7.61 -7.26
C GLU A 266 11.68 -8.92 -6.87
N LYS A 267 11.15 -9.02 -5.65
CA LYS A 267 10.50 -10.23 -5.12
C LYS A 267 9.00 -10.34 -5.42
N ASP A 268 8.33 -9.20 -5.48
CA ASP A 268 6.89 -9.14 -5.76
C ASP A 268 6.73 -8.30 -7.01
N PHE A 269 6.33 -8.88 -8.13
CA PHE A 269 6.14 -8.22 -9.43
C PHE A 269 5.14 -7.04 -9.42
N GLY A 270 5.00 -6.33 -8.29
CA GLY A 270 4.13 -5.20 -8.06
C GLY A 270 4.88 -3.96 -7.59
N GLU A 271 4.30 -2.80 -7.89
CA GLU A 271 4.72 -1.53 -7.32
C GLU A 271 4.19 -1.44 -5.89
N LYS A 272 5.09 -1.25 -4.92
CA LYS A 272 4.70 -1.06 -3.52
C LYS A 272 4.73 0.43 -3.18
N PRO A 273 3.64 0.99 -2.62
CA PRO A 273 3.68 2.34 -2.09
C PRO A 273 4.71 2.41 -0.95
N VAL A 274 5.43 3.50 -0.88
CA VAL A 274 6.50 3.72 0.10
C VAL A 274 6.09 4.73 1.16
N VAL A 275 5.20 5.64 0.79
CA VAL A 275 4.73 6.74 1.63
C VAL A 275 3.26 6.50 1.99
N TYR A 276 3.00 6.31 3.27
CA TYR A 276 1.63 6.20 3.79
C TYR A 276 0.95 7.57 3.85
N ARG A 277 1.66 8.57 4.39
CA ARG A 277 1.13 9.91 4.58
C ARG A 277 2.20 10.96 4.33
N ALA A 278 1.82 12.02 3.63
CA ALA A 278 2.66 13.18 3.42
C ALA A 278 1.92 14.44 3.86
N HIS A 279 2.63 15.44 4.36
CA HIS A 279 2.09 16.76 4.68
C HIS A 279 3.08 17.86 4.32
N CYS A 280 2.62 18.82 3.53
CA CYS A 280 3.43 19.92 3.05
C CYS A 280 3.33 21.13 3.99
N ILE A 281 4.46 21.56 4.53
CA ILE A 281 4.51 22.78 5.35
C ILE A 281 4.61 23.97 4.44
N THR A 282 3.66 24.90 4.58
CA THR A 282 3.60 26.12 3.81
C THR A 282 4.71 27.11 4.18
N ALA A 283 5.05 28.00 3.26
CA ALA A 283 6.20 28.92 3.34
C ALA A 283 6.25 29.82 4.59
N SER A 284 5.12 30.06 5.26
CA SER A 284 5.07 30.87 6.49
C SER A 284 5.90 30.34 7.65
N HIS A 285 6.28 29.06 7.62
CA HIS A 285 7.07 28.38 8.66
C HIS A 285 8.47 27.99 8.17
N LEU A 286 8.86 28.44 6.97
CA LEU A 286 10.16 28.11 6.38
C LEU A 286 11.16 29.24 6.55
N THR A 287 12.38 28.90 6.91
CA THR A 287 13.51 29.82 7.03
C THR A 287 14.13 30.20 5.70
N LEU A 288 13.82 29.47 4.61
CA LEU A 288 14.41 29.70 3.29
C LEU A 288 13.33 30.03 2.25
N PRO A 289 13.43 31.17 1.56
CA PRO A 289 12.56 31.53 0.45
C PRO A 289 12.65 30.48 -0.68
N GLY A 290 11.51 30.08 -1.26
CA GLY A 290 11.45 29.08 -2.33
C GLY A 290 11.67 27.63 -1.88
N GLY A 291 11.74 27.37 -0.56
CA GLY A 291 11.79 26.04 -0.01
C GLY A 291 10.40 25.43 0.25
N VAL A 292 10.23 24.15 -0.02
CA VAL A 292 9.08 23.35 0.37
C VAL A 292 9.57 22.25 1.30
N ARG A 293 8.95 22.15 2.47
CA ARG A 293 9.27 21.13 3.48
C ARG A 293 8.12 20.14 3.52
N LEU A 294 8.43 18.90 3.18
CA LEU A 294 7.46 17.82 3.14
C LEU A 294 7.71 16.83 4.28
N LEU A 295 6.74 16.73 5.18
CA LEU A 295 6.75 15.74 6.24
C LEU A 295 6.22 14.42 5.70
N VAL A 296 6.98 13.34 5.86
CA VAL A 296 6.68 12.03 5.28
C VAL A 296 6.63 10.97 6.37
N ILE A 297 5.54 10.20 6.38
CA ILE A 297 5.39 8.99 7.20
C ILE A 297 5.52 7.80 6.25
N PRO A 298 6.44 6.86 6.51
CA PRO A 298 6.64 5.69 5.67
C PRO A 298 5.46 4.72 5.75
N GLU A 299 5.29 3.90 4.72
CA GLU A 299 4.39 2.75 4.77
C GLU A 299 4.90 1.75 5.81
N LEU A 300 4.00 1.28 6.66
CA LEU A 300 4.34 0.33 7.71
C LEU A 300 4.09 -1.11 7.25
N PRO A 301 4.95 -2.05 7.63
CA PRO A 301 4.72 -3.47 7.38
C PRO A 301 3.40 -3.94 7.98
N GLN A 302 2.72 -4.87 7.33
CA GLN A 302 1.41 -5.37 7.78
C GLN A 302 1.44 -6.02 9.16
N ASN A 303 2.54 -6.69 9.52
CA ASN A 303 2.73 -7.25 10.86
C ASN A 303 2.68 -6.17 11.94
N VAL A 304 3.33 -5.01 11.73
CA VAL A 304 3.29 -3.88 12.65
C VAL A 304 1.87 -3.32 12.78
N LEU A 305 1.15 -3.21 11.67
CA LEU A 305 -0.25 -2.77 11.68
C LEU A 305 -1.18 -3.73 12.43
N GLN A 306 -0.93 -5.03 12.38
CA GLN A 306 -1.71 -6.03 13.12
C GLN A 306 -1.45 -5.97 14.64
N GLU A 307 -0.21 -5.73 15.05
CA GLU A 307 0.20 -5.65 16.46
C GLU A 307 -0.13 -4.29 17.11
N LEU A 308 -0.55 -3.30 16.32
CA LEU A 308 -0.82 -1.94 16.74
C LEU A 308 -1.74 -1.82 17.97
N GLY A 309 -2.73 -2.70 18.08
CA GLY A 309 -3.65 -2.72 19.22
C GLY A 309 -3.06 -3.36 20.48
N GLN A 310 -1.92 -4.03 20.40
CA GLN A 310 -1.31 -4.70 21.55
C GLN A 310 -0.14 -3.90 22.14
N VAL A 311 0.72 -3.40 21.26
CA VAL A 311 2.00 -2.80 21.63
C VAL A 311 2.07 -1.31 21.31
N GLY A 312 1.14 -0.80 20.49
CA GLY A 312 1.21 0.57 19.98
C GLY A 312 2.29 0.75 18.92
N LEU A 313 2.78 1.97 18.73
CA LEU A 313 3.75 2.31 17.70
C LEU A 313 4.88 3.16 18.26
N HIS A 314 6.07 2.57 18.33
CA HIS A 314 7.24 3.29 18.79
C HIS A 314 7.71 4.31 17.73
N PRO A 315 8.11 5.53 18.14
CA PRO A 315 8.57 6.56 17.19
C PRO A 315 9.70 6.13 16.26
N ASP A 316 10.60 5.27 16.72
CA ASP A 316 11.71 4.77 15.91
C ASP A 316 11.30 3.97 14.68
N GLN A 317 10.12 3.37 14.71
CA GLN A 317 9.53 2.64 13.57
C GLN A 317 9.00 3.58 12.48
N LEU A 318 8.77 4.84 12.85
CA LEU A 318 8.25 5.89 11.96
C LEU A 318 9.34 6.79 11.36
N LEU A 319 10.59 6.60 11.77
CA LEU A 319 11.70 7.39 11.24
C LEU A 319 12.10 6.87 9.85
N LEU A 320 12.48 7.79 8.96
CA LEU A 320 12.99 7.50 7.62
C LEU A 320 14.41 6.92 7.69
N LYS A 321 14.54 5.71 8.29
CA LYS A 321 15.83 5.02 8.52
C LYS A 321 15.94 3.77 7.63
N GLY A 322 17.17 3.31 7.43
CA GLY A 322 17.48 2.02 6.81
C GLY A 322 17.02 1.92 5.36
N GLU A 323 16.06 1.03 5.10
CA GLU A 323 15.60 0.68 3.75
C GLU A 323 14.68 1.73 3.09
N PHE A 324 14.30 2.82 3.80
CA PHE A 324 13.45 3.84 3.21
C PHE A 324 14.18 4.54 2.04
N PRO A 325 13.63 4.52 0.82
CA PRO A 325 14.29 5.03 -0.38
C PRO A 325 14.23 6.56 -0.50
N LYS A 326 14.79 7.25 0.51
CA LYS A 326 14.74 8.72 0.60
C LYS A 326 15.30 9.41 -0.65
N LYS A 327 16.37 8.86 -1.22
CA LYS A 327 17.00 9.40 -2.43
C LYS A 327 16.08 9.31 -3.64
N ALA A 328 15.48 8.13 -3.87
CA ALA A 328 14.57 7.92 -4.98
C ALA A 328 13.28 8.75 -4.86
N LEU A 329 12.74 8.89 -3.64
CA LEU A 329 11.63 9.82 -3.38
C LEU A 329 12.01 11.27 -3.69
N GLN A 330 13.21 11.69 -3.29
CA GLN A 330 13.70 13.05 -3.57
C GLN A 330 13.85 13.30 -5.08
N GLU A 331 14.43 12.36 -5.82
CA GLU A 331 14.56 12.41 -7.28
C GLU A 331 13.19 12.46 -7.95
N HIS A 332 12.24 11.65 -7.48
CA HIS A 332 10.86 11.68 -7.98
C HIS A 332 10.21 13.04 -7.78
N LEU A 333 10.32 13.63 -6.58
CA LEU A 333 9.79 14.96 -6.29
C LEU A 333 10.50 16.06 -7.11
N ASP A 334 11.81 15.91 -7.35
CA ASP A 334 12.61 16.85 -8.13
C ASP A 334 12.19 16.86 -9.62
N LEU A 335 11.73 15.75 -10.16
CA LEU A 335 11.18 15.67 -11.52
C LEU A 335 9.83 16.39 -11.67
N HIS A 336 9.03 16.42 -10.59
CA HIS A 336 7.67 16.96 -10.63
C HIS A 336 7.57 18.40 -10.10
N LYS A 337 8.61 18.97 -9.50
CA LYS A 337 8.60 20.33 -8.96
C LYS A 337 8.81 21.39 -10.04
N SER A 338 8.35 22.60 -9.78
CA SER A 338 8.68 23.77 -10.61
C SER A 338 10.15 24.19 -10.46
N LEU A 339 10.66 24.83 -11.52
CA LEU A 339 12.04 25.32 -11.53
C LEU A 339 12.26 26.35 -10.40
N GLY A 340 13.36 26.21 -9.67
CA GLY A 340 13.70 27.11 -8.55
C GLY A 340 13.13 26.71 -7.20
N ILE A 341 12.23 25.73 -7.11
CA ILE A 341 11.75 25.21 -5.84
C ILE A 341 12.72 24.17 -5.30
N ARG A 342 13.05 24.28 -4.01
CA ARG A 342 13.82 23.27 -3.27
C ARG A 342 12.89 22.49 -2.36
N VAL A 343 12.75 21.21 -2.60
CA VAL A 343 11.97 20.30 -1.76
C VAL A 343 12.88 19.57 -0.80
N THR A 344 12.50 19.53 0.48
CA THR A 344 13.18 18.73 1.52
C THR A 344 12.19 17.76 2.15
N THR A 345 12.57 16.49 2.28
CA THR A 345 11.75 15.45 2.89
C THR A 345 12.28 15.08 4.26
N GLU A 346 11.43 15.15 5.28
CA GLU A 346 11.76 14.90 6.67
C GLU A 346 10.64 14.11 7.36
N PRO A 347 10.92 13.34 8.43
CA PRO A 347 9.86 12.78 9.26
C PRO A 347 9.20 13.90 10.08
N PRO A 348 7.92 13.78 10.47
CA PRO A 348 7.32 14.65 11.48
C PRO A 348 8.02 14.47 12.83
N GLU A 349 7.87 15.45 13.71
CA GLU A 349 8.23 15.28 15.10
C GLU A 349 7.23 14.37 15.79
N TYR A 350 7.69 13.54 16.71
CA TYR A 350 6.81 12.65 17.47
C TYR A 350 6.84 13.00 18.95
N VAL A 351 5.66 12.95 19.57
CA VAL A 351 5.49 13.16 21.00
C VAL A 351 4.79 11.94 21.57
N GLY A 352 5.43 11.26 22.50
CA GLY A 352 4.84 10.13 23.18
C GLY A 352 3.74 10.58 24.15
N ILE A 353 2.63 9.86 24.17
CA ILE A 353 1.49 10.11 25.07
C ILE A 353 1.20 8.83 25.85
N GLN A 354 1.30 8.96 27.16
CA GLN A 354 0.83 7.94 28.10
C GLN A 354 -0.45 8.42 28.77
N VAL A 355 -1.41 7.53 28.94
CA VAL A 355 -2.71 7.82 29.55
C VAL A 355 -2.85 7.03 30.84
N HIS A 356 -3.12 7.73 31.95
CA HIS A 356 -3.59 7.13 33.17
C HIS A 356 -5.07 7.45 33.32
N VAL A 357 -5.90 6.44 33.47
CA VAL A 357 -7.34 6.61 33.50
C VAL A 357 -8.01 5.75 34.56
N GLU A 358 -8.92 6.36 35.28
CA GLU A 358 -9.82 5.69 36.22
C GLU A 358 -11.10 5.27 35.51
N ILE A 359 -11.47 4.00 35.66
CA ILE A 359 -12.65 3.39 35.00
C ILE A 359 -13.57 2.81 36.03
N TYR A 360 -14.85 3.16 35.95
CA TYR A 360 -15.94 2.50 36.65
C TYR A 360 -16.55 1.47 35.67
N PRO A 361 -16.33 0.17 35.90
CA PRO A 361 -16.90 -0.86 35.04
C PRO A 361 -18.40 -1.03 35.32
N GLN A 362 -19.11 -1.63 34.37
CA GLN A 362 -20.50 -2.00 34.63
C GLN A 362 -20.57 -3.08 35.72
N ALA A 363 -21.65 -3.03 36.51
CA ALA A 363 -21.85 -3.87 37.71
C ALA A 363 -21.75 -5.38 37.48
N GLN A 364 -21.83 -5.84 36.26
CA GLN A 364 -21.69 -7.26 35.91
C GLN A 364 -20.24 -7.77 35.87
N TYR A 365 -19.25 -6.88 35.88
CA TYR A 365 -17.82 -7.22 35.71
C TYR A 365 -17.06 -7.06 37.04
N HIS A 366 -17.19 -8.06 37.92
CA HIS A 366 -16.59 -8.04 39.26
C HIS A 366 -15.28 -8.83 39.35
N SER A 367 -15.10 -9.81 38.45
CA SER A 367 -13.93 -10.69 38.48
C SER A 367 -12.65 -9.98 38.07
N ALA A 368 -11.55 -10.28 38.74
CA ALA A 368 -10.23 -9.76 38.38
C ALA A 368 -9.83 -10.11 36.94
N ASN A 369 -10.19 -11.32 36.47
CA ASN A 369 -9.90 -11.76 35.10
C ASN A 369 -10.70 -10.96 34.05
N GLU A 370 -11.96 -10.65 34.34
CA GLU A 370 -12.80 -9.82 33.46
C GLU A 370 -12.25 -8.40 33.39
N ARG A 371 -11.91 -7.80 34.53
CA ARG A 371 -11.27 -6.48 34.60
C ARG A 371 -9.96 -6.44 33.82
N ALA A 372 -9.10 -7.48 33.92
CA ALA A 372 -7.88 -7.59 33.14
C ALA A 372 -8.15 -7.63 31.61
N LEU A 373 -9.17 -8.37 31.18
CA LEU A 373 -9.59 -8.43 29.79
C LEU A 373 -10.09 -7.07 29.27
N ILE A 374 -10.92 -6.37 30.09
CA ILE A 374 -11.39 -5.04 29.79
C ILE A 374 -10.20 -4.06 29.70
N ALA A 375 -9.26 -4.11 30.65
CA ALA A 375 -8.06 -3.29 30.62
C ALA A 375 -7.27 -3.48 29.32
N HIS A 376 -7.08 -4.73 28.91
CA HIS A 376 -6.40 -5.03 27.65
C HIS A 376 -7.16 -4.43 26.44
N LYS A 377 -8.47 -4.56 26.41
CA LYS A 377 -9.33 -3.99 25.36
C LYS A 377 -9.24 -2.45 25.31
N LEU A 378 -9.27 -1.80 26.47
CA LEU A 378 -9.16 -0.34 26.58
C LEU A 378 -7.75 0.16 26.15
N ARG A 379 -6.68 -0.52 26.58
CA ARG A 379 -5.32 -0.21 26.11
C ARG A 379 -5.19 -0.33 24.59
N ALA A 380 -5.76 -1.40 24.03
CA ALA A 380 -5.77 -1.58 22.57
C ALA A 380 -6.46 -0.44 21.84
N GLN A 381 -7.56 0.08 22.37
CA GLN A 381 -8.24 1.25 21.80
C GLN A 381 -7.42 2.53 21.94
N LEU A 382 -6.73 2.73 23.08
CA LEU A 382 -5.86 3.88 23.27
C LEU A 382 -4.69 3.87 22.29
N TYR A 383 -4.00 2.73 22.12
CA TYR A 383 -2.92 2.59 21.14
C TYR A 383 -3.37 2.84 19.71
N ARG A 384 -4.55 2.34 19.32
CA ARG A 384 -5.12 2.61 18.00
C ARG A 384 -5.50 4.07 17.81
N PHE A 385 -6.07 4.70 18.86
CA PHE A 385 -6.53 6.08 18.78
C PHE A 385 -5.39 7.10 18.73
N LEU A 386 -4.32 6.89 19.51
CA LEU A 386 -3.14 7.76 19.58
C LEU A 386 -2.09 7.44 18.50
N ASN A 387 -2.49 6.75 17.46
CA ASN A 387 -1.62 6.36 16.36
C ASN A 387 -1.51 7.47 15.30
N PRO A 388 -0.30 7.87 14.88
CA PRO A 388 -0.12 8.89 13.85
C PRO A 388 -0.59 8.45 12.45
N VAL A 389 -0.67 7.13 12.20
CA VAL A 389 -0.98 6.53 10.89
C VAL A 389 -2.48 6.33 10.72
N THR A 390 -3.11 5.57 11.62
CA THR A 390 -4.51 5.17 11.53
C THR A 390 -5.40 5.70 12.67
N GLY A 391 -4.85 6.51 13.57
CA GLY A 391 -5.55 6.98 14.74
C GLY A 391 -6.46 8.19 14.49
N GLY A 392 -6.84 8.86 15.59
CA GLY A 392 -7.73 10.01 15.57
C GLY A 392 -9.21 9.64 15.47
N ARG A 393 -10.08 10.65 15.44
CA ARG A 393 -11.54 10.47 15.44
C ARG A 393 -12.06 9.83 14.15
N GLU A 394 -11.37 10.06 13.02
CA GLU A 394 -11.79 9.60 11.70
C GLU A 394 -11.05 8.32 11.26
N ALA A 395 -10.17 7.77 12.11
CA ALA A 395 -9.31 6.63 11.78
C ALA A 395 -8.43 6.83 10.51
N LYS A 396 -8.13 8.10 10.16
CA LYS A 396 -7.27 8.48 9.02
C LYS A 396 -5.89 8.99 9.46
N GLY A 397 -5.52 8.72 10.70
CA GLY A 397 -4.34 9.27 11.36
C GLY A 397 -4.63 10.56 12.12
N TRP A 398 -3.85 10.79 13.16
CA TRP A 398 -3.99 12.00 13.97
C TRP A 398 -3.70 13.26 13.14
N PRO A 399 -4.52 14.33 13.26
CA PRO A 399 -4.23 15.60 12.60
C PRO A 399 -2.92 16.21 13.09
N LEU A 400 -2.07 16.67 12.16
CA LEU A 400 -0.80 17.31 12.49
C LEU A 400 -1.03 18.54 13.37
N GLY A 401 -0.21 18.71 14.40
CA GLY A 401 -0.26 19.86 15.29
C GLY A 401 -1.46 19.91 16.25
N ARG A 402 -2.38 18.97 16.18
CA ARG A 402 -3.55 18.94 17.06
C ARG A 402 -3.17 18.39 18.43
N SER A 403 -3.31 19.18 19.48
CA SER A 403 -3.12 18.78 20.87
C SER A 403 -4.01 17.59 21.26
N VAL A 404 -3.49 16.72 22.13
CA VAL A 404 -4.25 15.64 22.76
C VAL A 404 -4.90 16.15 24.04
N GLN A 405 -6.20 15.93 24.19
CA GLN A 405 -6.96 16.38 25.34
C GLN A 405 -7.57 15.19 26.10
N SER A 406 -7.66 15.28 27.43
CA SER A 406 -8.32 14.26 28.26
C SER A 406 -9.76 14.00 27.82
N ALA A 407 -10.46 15.03 27.34
CA ALA A 407 -11.82 14.90 26.79
C ALA A 407 -11.90 13.98 25.55
N ASP A 408 -10.88 13.95 24.70
CA ASP A 408 -10.83 13.03 23.55
C ASP A 408 -10.76 11.57 24.03
N ILE A 409 -10.00 11.31 25.11
CA ILE A 409 -9.85 9.99 25.73
C ILE A 409 -11.16 9.56 26.41
N VAL A 410 -11.78 10.45 27.18
CA VAL A 410 -13.09 10.19 27.79
C VAL A 410 -14.11 9.81 26.72
N ALA A 411 -14.22 10.60 25.66
CA ALA A 411 -15.16 10.36 24.57
C ALA A 411 -14.89 9.04 23.81
N LEU A 412 -13.65 8.57 23.79
CA LEU A 412 -13.27 7.28 23.21
C LEU A 412 -13.73 6.13 24.12
N LEU A 413 -13.31 6.17 25.39
CA LEU A 413 -13.50 5.06 26.32
C LEU A 413 -14.94 4.88 26.76
N GLN A 414 -15.73 5.97 26.80
CA GLN A 414 -17.15 5.91 27.14
C GLN A 414 -18.01 5.18 26.09
N LYS A 415 -17.49 4.99 24.88
CA LYS A 415 -18.17 4.19 23.84
C LYS A 415 -18.05 2.69 24.04
N VAL A 416 -17.21 2.25 24.98
CA VAL A 416 -16.98 0.84 25.25
C VAL A 416 -18.10 0.29 26.10
N PRO A 417 -18.82 -0.74 25.66
CA PRO A 417 -20.02 -1.23 26.36
C PRO A 417 -19.76 -1.69 27.80
N GLU A 418 -18.58 -2.14 28.11
CA GLU A 418 -18.17 -2.65 29.42
C GLU A 418 -17.86 -1.52 30.44
N VAL A 419 -17.75 -0.29 29.97
CA VAL A 419 -17.48 0.90 30.80
C VAL A 419 -18.79 1.56 31.19
N HIS A 420 -19.00 1.72 32.49
CA HIS A 420 -20.14 2.50 33.01
C HIS A 420 -19.86 4.00 32.94
N SER A 421 -18.73 4.42 33.50
CA SER A 421 -18.26 5.80 33.42
C SER A 421 -16.74 5.89 33.48
N VAL A 422 -16.22 6.97 32.96
CA VAL A 422 -14.79 7.29 32.98
C VAL A 422 -14.57 8.34 34.08
N GLY A 423 -13.68 8.05 35.01
CA GLY A 423 -13.28 8.96 36.07
C GLY A 423 -12.21 9.94 35.63
N GLN A 424 -11.18 10.14 36.47
CA GLN A 424 -10.09 11.05 36.17
C GLN A 424 -9.22 10.52 35.03
N VAL A 425 -8.88 11.40 34.08
CA VAL A 425 -7.93 11.11 33.00
C VAL A 425 -6.75 12.05 33.09
N GLN A 426 -5.56 11.50 33.24
CA GLN A 426 -4.30 12.21 33.28
C GLN A 426 -3.46 11.81 32.06
N LEU A 427 -2.85 12.80 31.42
CA LEU A 427 -1.98 12.59 30.27
C LEU A 427 -0.54 12.91 30.69
N PHE A 428 0.39 12.03 30.30
CA PHE A 428 1.81 12.24 30.49
C PHE A 428 2.47 12.33 29.12
N LYS A 429 3.36 13.32 29.00
CA LYS A 429 4.12 13.58 27.78
C LYS A 429 5.44 12.84 27.83
N TRP A 430 5.78 12.12 26.77
CA TRP A 430 7.11 11.59 26.54
C TRP A 430 7.79 12.39 25.43
N GLN A 431 9.03 12.78 25.65
CA GLN A 431 9.82 13.56 24.71
C GLN A 431 11.19 12.93 24.50
N PRO A 432 11.77 13.06 23.28
CA PRO A 432 13.11 12.55 23.05
C PRO A 432 14.12 13.33 23.88
N TYR A 433 15.06 12.62 24.50
CA TYR A 433 16.23 13.21 25.12
C TYR A 433 17.51 12.73 24.42
N ARG A 434 18.51 13.59 24.41
CA ARG A 434 19.82 13.24 23.88
C ARG A 434 20.86 13.57 24.96
N HIS A 435 21.53 12.54 25.45
CA HIS A 435 22.62 12.69 26.41
C HIS A 435 23.85 11.98 25.86
N ARG A 436 24.91 12.73 25.56
CA ARG A 436 26.16 12.26 24.91
C ARG A 436 25.89 11.53 23.58
N GLN A 437 25.92 10.19 23.56
CA GLN A 437 25.66 9.38 22.38
C GLN A 437 24.36 8.58 22.45
N GLU A 438 23.66 8.67 23.58
CA GLU A 438 22.41 7.98 23.80
C GLU A 438 21.22 8.86 23.41
N VAL A 439 20.31 8.30 22.66
CA VAL A 439 19.04 8.90 22.28
C VAL A 439 17.94 8.01 22.86
N GLY A 440 17.12 8.56 23.71
CA GLY A 440 16.05 7.83 24.37
C GLY A 440 14.79 8.69 24.53
N TRP A 441 13.83 8.16 25.23
CA TRP A 441 12.56 8.82 25.53
C TRP A 441 12.41 9.00 27.03
N MET A 442 12.04 10.20 27.46
CA MET A 442 11.87 10.56 28.85
C MET A 442 10.45 11.06 29.11
N GLN A 443 9.85 10.57 30.18
CA GLN A 443 8.54 11.04 30.64
C GLN A 443 8.69 12.38 31.35
N VAL A 444 7.77 13.30 31.05
CA VAL A 444 7.57 14.51 31.84
C VAL A 444 6.69 14.15 33.03
N PRO A 445 7.18 14.28 34.28
CA PRO A 445 6.50 13.73 35.45
C PRO A 445 5.21 14.48 35.84
N THR A 446 4.91 15.58 35.18
CA THR A 446 3.74 16.41 35.53
C THR A 446 2.52 15.94 34.72
N PRO A 447 1.44 15.48 35.37
CA PRO A 447 0.22 15.13 34.68
C PRO A 447 -0.47 16.37 34.07
N MET A 448 -1.06 16.21 32.90
CA MET A 448 -1.69 17.27 32.13
C MET A 448 -3.10 16.86 31.69
N ASN A 449 -4.02 17.81 31.59
CA ASN A 449 -5.35 17.58 30.97
C ASN A 449 -5.29 17.81 29.46
N LYS A 450 -4.25 18.50 28.99
CA LYS A 450 -3.99 18.78 27.57
C LYS A 450 -2.49 18.71 27.32
N VAL A 451 -2.09 17.92 26.36
CA VAL A 451 -0.71 17.87 25.88
C VAL A 451 -0.61 18.61 24.55
N ASP A 452 0.11 19.70 24.55
CA ASP A 452 0.45 20.41 23.32
C ASP A 452 1.65 19.73 22.65
N ILE A 453 1.45 19.28 21.43
CA ILE A 453 2.44 18.51 20.69
C ILE A 453 3.28 19.36 19.73
N GLY A 454 2.92 20.64 19.52
CA GLY A 454 3.60 21.50 18.54
C GLY A 454 3.02 21.38 17.12
N ALA A 455 3.29 22.38 16.29
CA ALA A 455 2.62 22.53 14.98
C ALA A 455 2.98 21.45 13.94
N ILE A 456 4.16 20.86 14.05
CA ILE A 456 4.70 19.87 13.09
C ILE A 456 4.85 18.47 13.69
N ALA A 457 4.21 18.24 14.83
CA ALA A 457 4.34 16.99 15.57
C ALA A 457 3.06 16.16 15.52
N LEU A 458 3.24 14.87 15.77
CA LEU A 458 2.19 13.87 15.88
C LEU A 458 2.29 13.11 17.20
N PRO A 459 1.18 12.76 17.84
CA PRO A 459 1.21 11.92 19.02
C PRO A 459 1.49 10.47 18.62
N THR A 460 2.14 9.74 19.51
CA THR A 460 2.33 8.30 19.41
C THR A 460 2.25 7.69 20.81
N SER A 461 2.00 6.42 20.90
CA SER A 461 1.98 5.68 22.16
C SER A 461 2.46 4.25 21.93
N TRP A 462 3.20 3.70 22.87
CA TRP A 462 3.79 2.36 22.77
C TRP A 462 3.87 1.70 24.13
N ALA A 463 3.98 0.36 24.13
CA ALA A 463 4.25 -0.43 25.32
C ALA A 463 5.75 -0.67 25.48
N THR A 464 6.25 -0.58 26.71
CA THR A 464 7.68 -0.80 27.02
C THR A 464 8.11 -2.23 26.72
N SER A 465 7.23 -3.20 26.88
CA SER A 465 7.48 -4.63 26.62
C SER A 465 7.62 -4.99 25.14
N GLY A 466 7.27 -4.08 24.21
CA GLY A 466 7.35 -4.32 22.76
C GLY A 466 8.59 -3.74 22.08
N ALA A 467 9.41 -2.98 22.77
CA ALA A 467 10.57 -2.31 22.18
C ALA A 467 11.81 -3.21 21.98
N THR A 468 11.74 -4.49 22.35
CA THR A 468 12.88 -5.40 22.31
C THR A 468 12.89 -6.37 21.13
N SER A 469 12.86 -5.87 19.90
CA SER A 469 13.35 -6.66 18.78
C SER A 469 14.50 -5.92 18.05
N GLY A 470 15.60 -5.66 18.77
CA GLY A 470 16.78 -5.11 18.11
C GLY A 470 17.86 -4.49 19.00
N ALA A 471 17.58 -4.25 20.26
CA ALA A 471 18.63 -3.81 21.19
C ALA A 471 18.50 -4.54 22.53
N THR A 472 19.53 -5.24 22.93
CA THR A 472 19.71 -5.81 24.25
C THR A 472 19.87 -4.67 25.27
N ALA A 473 18.75 -4.13 25.74
CA ALA A 473 18.73 -3.30 26.94
C ALA A 473 17.89 -4.08 27.97
N GLU A 474 18.55 -4.67 28.94
CA GLU A 474 17.92 -5.13 30.18
C GLU A 474 17.25 -3.91 30.80
N ALA A 475 15.92 -3.90 30.87
CA ALA A 475 15.17 -2.87 31.57
C ALA A 475 15.62 -2.88 33.04
N THR A 476 16.20 -1.79 33.47
CA THR A 476 16.48 -1.58 34.90
C THR A 476 15.15 -1.39 35.64
N PRO A 477 14.98 -1.89 36.87
CA PRO A 477 13.71 -1.86 37.60
C PRO A 477 13.14 -0.46 37.90
N ASP A 478 13.89 0.60 37.63
CA ASP A 478 13.54 1.99 37.94
C ASP A 478 13.13 2.85 36.72
N GLU A 479 13.06 2.27 35.50
CA GLU A 479 12.59 3.05 34.35
C GLU A 479 11.05 3.11 34.32
N PRO A 480 10.46 4.33 34.17
CA PRO A 480 9.02 4.46 34.10
C PRO A 480 8.48 3.75 32.85
N SER A 481 7.47 2.90 33.04
CA SER A 481 6.78 2.21 31.95
C SER A 481 6.05 3.23 31.07
N SER A 482 6.12 3.07 29.74
CA SER A 482 5.35 3.87 28.78
C SER A 482 3.94 3.33 28.55
N ASP A 483 3.58 2.22 29.18
CA ASP A 483 2.27 1.57 29.05
C ASP A 483 1.14 2.47 29.59
N HIS A 484 -0.03 2.42 28.93
CA HIS A 484 -1.22 3.06 29.47
C HIS A 484 -1.68 2.37 30.76
N GLU A 485 -1.93 3.15 31.78
CA GLU A 485 -2.38 2.68 33.09
C GLU A 485 -3.91 2.81 33.20
N ILE A 486 -4.58 1.73 33.56
CA ILE A 486 -6.02 1.67 33.74
C ILE A 486 -6.31 1.20 35.15
N VAL A 487 -6.92 2.04 35.95
CA VAL A 487 -7.28 1.78 37.34
C VAL A 487 -8.80 1.58 37.40
N PHE A 488 -9.24 0.45 37.93
CA PHE A 488 -10.66 0.19 38.13
C PHE A 488 -11.07 0.65 39.54
N LEU A 489 -12.09 1.49 39.57
CA LEU A 489 -12.72 1.96 40.81
C LEU A 489 -14.09 1.26 41.00
N GLU A 490 -14.49 1.04 42.23
CA GLU A 490 -15.79 0.53 42.57
C GLU A 490 -16.79 1.71 42.72
N LEU A 491 -18.02 1.53 42.26
CA LEU A 491 -19.09 2.52 42.36
C LEU A 491 -19.60 2.64 43.79
#